data_ace38888d883070756116250940cbeb3
#
_entry.id   ace38888d883070756116250940cbeb3
#
_cell.length_a   1.000
_cell.length_b   1.000
_cell.length_c   1.000
_cell.angle_alpha   90.00
_cell.angle_beta   90.00
_cell.angle_gamma   90.00
#
_symmetry.space_group_name_H-M   'P 1'
#
loop_
_entity.id
_entity.type
_entity.pdbx_description
1 polymer ?
#
loop_
_entity_poly.entity_id
_entity_poly.type
_entity_poly.pdbx_seq_one_letter_code
_entity_poly.pdbx_strand_id
1 'polypeptide(L)'
;MIELVFSYIFSALLLTLSHRFKSLELKVLIKSFAFTLIAIATSLMYYAGVLDVVSLVLGISFSAIAILVSIYAIYYAREQHYPESLEPIIDLFLLAIIATYTSPSFIMLVITWTISEVLGFTLIRMGEEHSIEGSLTSSRGFILTSTMTYELSVFTMITLSLTLTSASVSLMELSKPFTSTTLTLNVPTPVIPLLVLGFLAKAALIPLHFWLPSAHTAAPAPASAVLSGLTVSLGFYGLYRLLTYLRLNYATHIAWFFVVTGALSTLYGGFQALSQRDVKRLLAYSSIATSGFISTRFAMYLIRPSTATLWGLVLGILMHAAYKTTLFSEAGLVETVYGTRYIHGIRGFIAVAPISSIGGIASLFTMIGVPGTIGFVAKIVAIYSVFSTYNVDVALAIAALIEILIYIIISALIALKYVHLYYGEKVAIVKPVVLRAPTGLQAPILILGLSNFVYSFTLLGTGIYELWLPLLVPIPLAMVFLYILAAHFKALTERVLHHELGRG
;
A
#
# COMPACT_ATOMS: atom_id res chain seq x y z
N MET A 1 -11.64 -12.94 20.50
CA MET A 1 -10.48 -13.49 19.78
C MET A 1 -10.84 -14.69 18.90
N ILE A 2 -11.51 -15.71 19.47
CA ILE A 2 -12.00 -16.89 18.72
C ILE A 2 -12.93 -16.47 17.58
N GLU A 3 -13.84 -15.54 17.82
CA GLU A 3 -14.81 -15.01 16.84
C GLU A 3 -14.12 -14.36 15.63
N LEU A 4 -13.02 -13.65 15.83
CA LEU A 4 -12.23 -13.07 14.74
C LEU A 4 -11.60 -14.19 13.90
N VAL A 5 -11.01 -15.19 14.53
CA VAL A 5 -10.44 -16.35 13.84
C VAL A 5 -11.50 -17.09 13.02
N PHE A 6 -12.69 -17.31 13.60
CA PHE A 6 -13.82 -17.90 12.87
C PHE A 6 -14.24 -17.08 11.66
N SER A 7 -14.30 -15.75 11.78
CA SER A 7 -14.64 -14.87 10.66
C SER A 7 -13.62 -15.00 9.53
N TYR A 8 -12.32 -15.12 9.82
CA TYR A 8 -11.28 -15.33 8.84
C TYR A 8 -11.36 -16.70 8.17
N ILE A 9 -11.54 -17.76 8.94
CA ILE A 9 -11.71 -19.13 8.41
C ILE A 9 -12.94 -19.20 7.51
N PHE A 10 -14.07 -18.66 7.96
CA PHE A 10 -15.31 -18.64 7.19
C PHE A 10 -15.17 -17.83 5.89
N SER A 11 -14.53 -16.66 5.96
CA SER A 11 -14.24 -15.84 4.76
C SER A 11 -13.30 -16.57 3.80
N ALA A 12 -12.27 -17.27 4.29
CA ALA A 12 -11.38 -18.08 3.45
C ALA A 12 -12.15 -19.20 2.73
N LEU A 13 -13.06 -19.87 3.41
CA LEU A 13 -13.94 -20.88 2.81
C LEU A 13 -14.87 -20.28 1.75
N LEU A 14 -15.49 -19.15 2.03
CA LEU A 14 -16.35 -18.43 1.07
C LEU A 14 -15.57 -18.03 -0.18
N LEU A 15 -14.38 -17.44 0.00
CA LEU A 15 -13.52 -17.00 -1.09
C LEU A 15 -13.06 -18.17 -1.95
N THR A 16 -12.63 -19.28 -1.35
CA THR A 16 -12.24 -20.50 -2.09
C THR A 16 -13.42 -21.16 -2.80
N LEU A 17 -14.59 -21.20 -2.19
CA LEU A 17 -15.81 -21.72 -2.82
C LEU A 17 -16.30 -20.83 -3.96
N SER A 18 -16.06 -19.51 -3.91
CA SER A 18 -16.49 -18.59 -4.95
C SER A 18 -15.99 -18.96 -6.35
N HIS A 19 -14.83 -19.63 -6.45
CA HIS A 19 -14.24 -20.06 -7.73
C HIS A 19 -15.02 -21.16 -8.44
N ARG A 20 -15.80 -21.96 -7.70
CA ARG A 20 -16.61 -23.03 -8.27
C ARG A 20 -17.82 -22.51 -9.03
N PHE A 21 -18.23 -21.26 -8.81
CA PHE A 21 -19.39 -20.67 -9.48
C PHE A 21 -19.02 -20.12 -10.85
N LYS A 22 -19.87 -20.39 -11.85
CA LYS A 22 -19.72 -19.85 -13.20
C LYS A 22 -20.25 -18.43 -13.31
N SER A 23 -21.27 -18.06 -12.50
CA SER A 23 -21.87 -16.73 -12.49
C SER A 23 -20.88 -15.73 -11.92
N LEU A 24 -20.57 -14.71 -12.73
CA LEU A 24 -19.71 -13.59 -12.33
C LEU A 24 -20.32 -12.77 -11.19
N GLU A 25 -21.63 -12.51 -11.28
CA GLU A 25 -22.38 -11.75 -10.28
C GLU A 25 -22.31 -12.43 -8.91
N LEU A 26 -22.47 -13.77 -8.89
CA LEU A 26 -22.38 -14.54 -7.65
C LEU A 26 -20.96 -14.55 -7.08
N LYS A 27 -19.93 -14.63 -7.91
CA LYS A 27 -18.53 -14.48 -7.48
C LYS A 27 -18.31 -13.12 -6.80
N VAL A 28 -18.72 -12.04 -7.46
CA VAL A 28 -18.58 -10.66 -6.94
C VAL A 28 -19.35 -10.51 -5.62
N LEU A 29 -20.57 -11.04 -5.52
CA LEU A 29 -21.37 -10.99 -4.30
C LEU A 29 -20.69 -11.71 -3.13
N ILE A 30 -20.22 -12.93 -3.36
CA ILE A 30 -19.57 -13.77 -2.31
C ILE A 30 -18.28 -13.10 -1.83
N LYS A 31 -17.44 -12.61 -2.76
CA LYS A 31 -16.18 -11.94 -2.41
C LYS A 31 -16.41 -10.63 -1.64
N SER A 32 -17.37 -9.82 -2.08
CA SER A 32 -17.77 -8.60 -1.38
C SER A 32 -18.30 -8.90 0.02
N PHE A 33 -19.14 -9.94 0.16
CA PHE A 33 -19.66 -10.36 1.45
C PHE A 33 -18.55 -10.83 2.39
N ALA A 34 -17.60 -11.64 1.91
CA ALA A 34 -16.49 -12.15 2.72
C ALA A 34 -15.62 -11.03 3.31
N PHE A 35 -15.21 -10.05 2.49
CA PHE A 35 -14.41 -8.93 2.99
C PHE A 35 -15.21 -7.93 3.84
N THR A 36 -16.51 -7.76 3.57
CA THR A 36 -17.40 -6.97 4.44
C THR A 36 -17.54 -7.63 5.81
N LEU A 37 -17.65 -8.95 5.88
CA LEU A 37 -17.69 -9.69 7.13
C LEU A 37 -16.43 -9.44 7.97
N ILE A 38 -15.25 -9.40 7.33
CA ILE A 38 -13.99 -9.07 8.01
C ILE A 38 -14.00 -7.63 8.57
N ALA A 39 -14.51 -6.67 7.80
CA ALA A 39 -14.62 -5.28 8.27
C ALA A 39 -15.56 -5.17 9.49
N ILE A 40 -16.68 -5.90 9.48
CA ILE A 40 -17.62 -5.97 10.61
C ILE A 40 -16.94 -6.63 11.82
N ALA A 41 -16.29 -7.79 11.63
CA ALA A 41 -15.59 -8.49 12.70
C ALA A 41 -14.49 -7.62 13.32
N THR A 42 -13.74 -6.87 12.51
CA THR A 42 -12.73 -5.91 12.97
C THR A 42 -13.35 -4.82 13.83
N SER A 43 -14.50 -4.27 13.41
CA SER A 43 -15.23 -3.26 14.17
C SER A 43 -15.72 -3.79 15.52
N LEU A 44 -16.32 -4.98 15.54
CA LEU A 44 -16.78 -5.64 16.77
C LEU A 44 -15.63 -5.90 17.76
N MET A 45 -14.47 -6.34 17.25
CA MET A 45 -13.28 -6.57 18.09
C MET A 45 -12.69 -5.27 18.66
N TYR A 46 -12.78 -4.17 17.91
CA TYR A 46 -12.39 -2.86 18.43
C TYR A 46 -13.32 -2.42 19.60
N TYR A 47 -14.64 -2.51 19.41
CA TYR A 47 -15.60 -2.19 20.49
C TYR A 47 -15.49 -3.12 21.70
N ALA A 48 -15.03 -4.37 21.49
CA ALA A 48 -14.72 -5.31 22.57
C ALA A 48 -13.38 -5.01 23.28
N GLY A 49 -12.63 -3.98 22.87
CA GLY A 49 -11.34 -3.61 23.46
C GLY A 49 -10.18 -4.54 23.10
N VAL A 50 -10.37 -5.45 22.15
CA VAL A 50 -9.36 -6.42 21.69
C VAL A 50 -8.40 -5.81 20.67
N LEU A 51 -8.90 -4.94 19.79
CA LEU A 51 -8.14 -4.21 18.79
C LEU A 51 -8.06 -2.72 19.15
N ASP A 52 -6.98 -2.08 18.71
CA ASP A 52 -6.83 -0.63 18.81
C ASP A 52 -7.36 0.10 17.55
N VAL A 53 -7.36 1.43 17.60
CA VAL A 53 -7.83 2.29 16.52
C VAL A 53 -7.01 2.12 15.23
N VAL A 54 -5.72 1.79 15.32
CA VAL A 54 -4.85 1.57 14.16
C VAL A 54 -5.30 0.33 13.39
N SER A 55 -5.52 -0.79 14.10
CA SER A 55 -6.06 -2.01 13.50
C SER A 55 -7.46 -1.81 12.93
N LEU A 56 -8.32 -1.05 13.61
CA LEU A 56 -9.67 -0.73 13.12
C LEU A 56 -9.60 -0.02 11.77
N VAL A 57 -8.88 1.10 11.72
CA VAL A 57 -8.82 1.97 10.55
C VAL A 57 -8.16 1.26 9.36
N LEU A 58 -7.02 0.58 9.60
CA LEU A 58 -6.33 -0.16 8.53
C LEU A 58 -7.15 -1.39 8.10
N GLY A 59 -7.75 -2.13 9.02
CA GLY A 59 -8.54 -3.32 8.72
C GLY A 59 -9.78 -3.01 7.88
N ILE A 60 -10.55 -1.97 8.21
CA ILE A 60 -11.71 -1.55 7.41
C ILE A 60 -11.28 -1.03 6.04
N SER A 61 -10.28 -0.14 6.01
CA SER A 61 -9.80 0.45 4.75
C SER A 61 -9.26 -0.60 3.79
N PHE A 62 -8.49 -1.57 4.30
CA PHE A 62 -7.91 -2.62 3.47
C PHE A 62 -8.94 -3.68 3.06
N SER A 63 -9.97 -3.92 3.87
CA SER A 63 -11.11 -4.75 3.45
C SER A 63 -11.86 -4.13 2.27
N ALA A 64 -12.06 -2.81 2.28
CA ALA A 64 -12.67 -2.09 1.16
C ALA A 64 -11.79 -2.16 -0.12
N ILE A 65 -10.48 -1.96 0.01
CA ILE A 65 -9.53 -2.11 -1.09
C ILE A 65 -9.55 -3.56 -1.60
N ALA A 66 -9.60 -4.55 -0.70
CA ALA A 66 -9.59 -5.97 -1.06
C ALA A 66 -10.80 -6.38 -1.91
N ILE A 67 -12.00 -5.86 -1.63
CA ILE A 67 -13.18 -6.08 -2.48
C ILE A 67 -12.88 -5.68 -3.92
N LEU A 68 -12.33 -4.50 -4.12
CA LEU A 68 -12.10 -3.94 -5.47
C LEU A 68 -10.96 -4.65 -6.20
N VAL A 69 -9.86 -4.97 -5.50
CA VAL A 69 -8.73 -5.71 -6.09
C VAL A 69 -9.13 -7.16 -6.41
N SER A 70 -9.95 -7.78 -5.56
CA SER A 70 -10.46 -9.15 -5.78
C SER A 70 -11.39 -9.19 -7.01
N ILE A 71 -12.26 -8.17 -7.19
CA ILE A 71 -13.10 -8.04 -8.39
C ILE A 71 -12.20 -7.80 -9.63
N TYR A 72 -11.23 -6.88 -9.54
CA TYR A 72 -10.28 -6.63 -10.62
C TYR A 72 -9.54 -7.91 -11.04
N ALA A 73 -9.14 -8.75 -10.08
CA ALA A 73 -8.42 -10.00 -10.33
C ALA A 73 -9.22 -11.00 -11.16
N ILE A 74 -10.56 -11.05 -11.02
CA ILE A 74 -11.43 -11.94 -11.82
C ILE A 74 -11.31 -11.60 -13.32
N TYR A 75 -11.43 -10.32 -13.66
CA TYR A 75 -11.36 -9.86 -15.05
C TYR A 75 -9.93 -9.95 -15.59
N TYR A 76 -8.94 -9.57 -14.77
CA TYR A 76 -7.53 -9.61 -15.16
C TYR A 76 -7.05 -11.04 -15.49
N ALA A 77 -7.42 -12.02 -14.65
CA ALA A 77 -7.06 -13.42 -14.89
C ALA A 77 -7.58 -13.94 -16.24
N ARG A 78 -8.80 -13.55 -16.61
CA ARG A 78 -9.40 -13.95 -17.90
C ARG A 78 -8.74 -13.26 -19.09
N GLU A 79 -8.56 -11.96 -19.04
CA GLU A 79 -7.99 -11.18 -20.15
C GLU A 79 -6.50 -11.53 -20.41
N GLN A 80 -5.77 -11.86 -19.36
CA GLN A 80 -4.34 -12.20 -19.45
C GLN A 80 -4.08 -13.71 -19.49
N HIS A 81 -5.14 -14.53 -19.58
CA HIS A 81 -5.06 -16.00 -19.68
C HIS A 81 -4.24 -16.66 -18.57
N TYR A 82 -4.30 -16.12 -17.35
CA TYR A 82 -3.68 -16.74 -16.19
C TYR A 82 -4.44 -18.02 -15.78
N PRO A 83 -3.75 -18.97 -15.11
CA PRO A 83 -4.42 -20.14 -14.52
C PRO A 83 -5.55 -19.76 -13.59
N GLU A 84 -6.59 -20.59 -13.52
CA GLU A 84 -7.76 -20.36 -12.64
C GLU A 84 -7.37 -20.23 -11.16
N SER A 85 -6.21 -20.74 -10.75
CA SER A 85 -5.67 -20.61 -9.40
C SER A 85 -5.24 -19.19 -9.01
N LEU A 86 -5.06 -18.25 -9.97
CA LEU A 86 -4.64 -16.89 -9.67
C LEU A 86 -5.66 -16.15 -8.78
N GLU A 87 -6.95 -16.25 -9.10
CA GLU A 87 -8.01 -15.58 -8.34
C GLU A 87 -8.02 -15.99 -6.85
N PRO A 88 -8.12 -17.31 -6.49
CA PRO A 88 -8.16 -17.74 -5.10
C PRO A 88 -6.90 -17.39 -4.33
N ILE A 89 -5.73 -17.47 -4.98
CA ILE A 89 -4.47 -17.13 -4.30
C ILE A 89 -4.41 -15.63 -3.99
N ILE A 90 -4.90 -14.76 -4.89
CA ILE A 90 -5.01 -13.31 -4.61
C ILE A 90 -5.98 -13.04 -3.46
N ASP A 91 -7.13 -13.69 -3.44
CA ASP A 91 -8.12 -13.52 -2.39
C ASP A 91 -7.57 -13.95 -1.01
N LEU A 92 -6.90 -15.10 -0.95
CA LEU A 92 -6.26 -15.57 0.27
C LEU A 92 -5.09 -14.67 0.70
N PHE A 93 -4.34 -14.13 -0.26
CA PHE A 93 -3.26 -13.18 0.00
C PHE A 93 -3.79 -11.88 0.62
N LEU A 94 -4.85 -11.31 0.06
CA LEU A 94 -5.55 -10.16 0.64
C LEU A 94 -6.04 -10.45 2.05
N LEU A 95 -6.67 -11.61 2.24
CA LEU A 95 -7.19 -12.02 3.55
C LEU A 95 -6.07 -12.17 4.59
N ALA A 96 -4.94 -12.79 4.23
CA ALA A 96 -3.80 -12.96 5.12
C ALA A 96 -3.17 -11.61 5.52
N ILE A 97 -3.09 -10.67 4.58
CA ILE A 97 -2.58 -9.32 4.86
C ILE A 97 -3.51 -8.57 5.80
N ILE A 98 -4.83 -8.58 5.56
CA ILE A 98 -5.79 -7.93 6.45
C ILE A 98 -5.74 -8.58 7.83
N ALA A 99 -5.65 -9.91 7.90
CA ALA A 99 -5.48 -10.63 9.16
C ALA A 99 -4.23 -10.20 9.92
N THR A 100 -3.13 -9.89 9.22
CA THR A 100 -1.91 -9.35 9.85
C THR A 100 -2.13 -7.97 10.45
N TYR A 101 -2.81 -7.05 9.73
CA TYR A 101 -3.14 -5.71 10.25
C TYR A 101 -4.16 -5.71 11.38
N THR A 102 -4.99 -6.73 11.46
CA THR A 102 -6.02 -6.90 12.51
C THR A 102 -5.65 -7.99 13.52
N SER A 103 -4.39 -8.43 13.51
CA SER A 103 -3.90 -9.39 14.50
C SER A 103 -3.96 -8.79 15.90
N PRO A 104 -4.66 -9.44 16.85
CA PRO A 104 -4.75 -8.92 18.20
C PRO A 104 -3.46 -9.11 19.00
N SER A 105 -2.64 -10.11 18.67
CA SER A 105 -1.44 -10.48 19.43
C SER A 105 -0.22 -10.71 18.53
N PHE A 106 0.97 -10.73 19.14
CA PHE A 106 2.21 -10.96 18.40
C PHE A 106 2.24 -12.34 17.74
N ILE A 107 1.75 -13.39 18.40
CA ILE A 107 1.71 -14.73 17.80
C ILE A 107 0.81 -14.78 16.57
N MET A 108 -0.39 -14.18 16.65
CA MET A 108 -1.29 -14.11 15.49
C MET A 108 -0.68 -13.27 14.36
N LEU A 109 -0.01 -12.16 14.68
CA LEU A 109 0.69 -11.33 13.71
C LEU A 109 1.74 -12.16 12.96
N VAL A 110 2.56 -12.94 13.68
CA VAL A 110 3.60 -13.79 13.07
C VAL A 110 2.98 -14.83 12.14
N ILE A 111 1.96 -15.55 12.60
CA ILE A 111 1.30 -16.60 11.79
C ILE A 111 0.71 -16.03 10.50
N THR A 112 -0.08 -14.97 10.61
CA THR A 112 -0.76 -14.38 9.44
C THR A 112 0.23 -13.71 8.48
N TRP A 113 1.29 -13.10 8.99
CA TRP A 113 2.36 -12.53 8.18
C TRP A 113 3.12 -13.62 7.41
N THR A 114 3.54 -14.70 8.07
CA THR A 114 4.22 -15.83 7.39
C THR A 114 3.34 -16.44 6.29
N ILE A 115 2.02 -16.60 6.53
CA ILE A 115 1.08 -17.01 5.48
C ILE A 115 1.10 -16.03 4.31
N SER A 116 1.09 -14.72 4.58
CA SER A 116 1.15 -13.71 3.52
C SER A 116 2.46 -13.74 2.73
N GLU A 117 3.61 -14.07 3.36
CA GLU A 117 4.89 -14.22 2.66
C GLU A 117 4.86 -15.40 1.68
N VAL A 118 4.32 -16.55 2.10
CA VAL A 118 4.20 -17.75 1.24
C VAL A 118 3.30 -17.47 0.04
N LEU A 119 2.15 -16.80 0.26
CA LEU A 119 1.22 -16.45 -0.82
C LEU A 119 1.83 -15.39 -1.76
N GLY A 120 2.54 -14.40 -1.22
CA GLY A 120 3.25 -13.40 -2.01
C GLY A 120 4.34 -14.01 -2.90
N PHE A 121 5.13 -14.93 -2.35
CA PHE A 121 6.11 -15.71 -3.12
C PHE A 121 5.44 -16.51 -4.26
N THR A 122 4.34 -17.20 -3.96
CA THR A 122 3.60 -17.98 -4.95
C THR A 122 3.10 -17.11 -6.09
N LEU A 123 2.57 -15.91 -5.79
CA LEU A 123 2.08 -14.97 -6.81
C LEU A 123 3.22 -14.40 -7.67
N ILE A 124 4.38 -14.08 -7.09
CA ILE A 124 5.55 -13.64 -7.86
C ILE A 124 6.00 -14.77 -8.79
N ARG A 125 6.05 -16.00 -8.27
CA ARG A 125 6.42 -17.19 -9.03
C ARG A 125 5.48 -17.47 -10.21
N MET A 126 4.15 -17.35 -10.00
CA MET A 126 3.17 -17.49 -11.07
C MET A 126 3.37 -16.46 -12.19
N GLY A 127 3.74 -15.23 -11.86
CA GLY A 127 4.04 -14.20 -12.85
C GLY A 127 5.34 -14.47 -13.60
N GLU A 128 6.37 -15.00 -12.93
CA GLU A 128 7.63 -15.43 -13.58
C GLU A 128 7.40 -16.57 -14.57
N GLU A 129 6.58 -17.56 -14.22
CA GLU A 129 6.25 -18.70 -15.07
C GLU A 129 5.38 -18.30 -16.27
N HIS A 130 4.58 -17.24 -16.14
CA HIS A 130 3.75 -16.71 -17.23
C HIS A 130 4.52 -15.76 -18.16
N SER A 131 5.66 -15.23 -17.73
CA SER A 131 6.50 -14.34 -18.55
C SER A 131 7.40 -15.13 -19.51
N ILE A 132 7.61 -14.58 -20.72
CA ILE A 132 8.46 -15.20 -21.76
C ILE A 132 9.92 -15.34 -21.30
N GLU A 133 10.38 -14.48 -20.37
CA GLU A 133 11.76 -14.46 -19.89
C GLU A 133 12.03 -15.42 -18.72
N GLY A 134 11.01 -16.06 -18.14
CA GLY A 134 11.06 -17.22 -17.24
C GLY A 134 12.12 -17.26 -16.12
N SER A 135 12.54 -16.11 -15.61
CA SER A 135 13.65 -16.01 -14.66
C SER A 135 13.15 -16.12 -13.21
N LEU A 136 13.57 -17.15 -12.49
CA LEU A 136 13.26 -17.37 -11.05
C LEU A 136 14.01 -16.41 -10.11
N THR A 137 14.54 -15.30 -10.60
CA THR A 137 15.38 -14.38 -9.83
C THR A 137 14.58 -13.50 -8.87
N SER A 138 13.37 -13.10 -9.27
CA SER A 138 12.53 -12.17 -8.49
C SER A 138 11.93 -12.85 -7.25
N SER A 139 11.38 -14.05 -7.41
CA SER A 139 10.82 -14.84 -6.30
C SER A 139 11.91 -15.25 -5.31
N ARG A 140 13.10 -15.63 -5.78
CA ARG A 140 14.27 -15.90 -4.92
C ARG A 140 14.72 -14.65 -4.17
N GLY A 141 14.80 -13.50 -4.84
CA GLY A 141 15.13 -12.22 -4.23
C GLY A 141 14.13 -11.83 -3.11
N PHE A 142 12.84 -12.07 -3.33
CA PHE A 142 11.80 -11.85 -2.35
C PHE A 142 11.98 -12.72 -1.10
N ILE A 143 12.14 -14.05 -1.26
CA ILE A 143 12.36 -14.96 -0.12
C ILE A 143 13.61 -14.59 0.66
N LEU A 144 14.75 -14.42 -0.04
CA LEU A 144 16.02 -14.19 0.64
C LEU A 144 16.05 -12.86 1.39
N THR A 145 15.40 -11.83 0.84
CA THR A 145 15.47 -10.49 1.43
C THR A 145 14.29 -10.20 2.36
N SER A 146 13.05 -10.45 1.92
CA SER A 146 11.87 -10.11 2.72
C SER A 146 11.58 -11.19 3.76
N THR A 147 11.42 -12.43 3.32
CA THR A 147 10.96 -13.51 4.19
C THR A 147 12.03 -13.94 5.21
N MET A 148 13.24 -14.26 4.75
CA MET A 148 14.28 -14.76 5.68
C MET A 148 14.73 -13.71 6.70
N THR A 149 14.80 -12.43 6.32
CA THR A 149 15.14 -11.38 7.29
C THR A 149 14.02 -11.15 8.29
N TYR A 150 12.75 -11.31 7.88
CA TYR A 150 11.60 -11.24 8.77
C TYR A 150 11.63 -12.38 9.79
N GLU A 151 11.85 -13.62 9.35
CA GLU A 151 11.96 -14.77 10.24
C GLU A 151 13.11 -14.60 11.26
N LEU A 152 14.23 -14.00 10.84
CA LEU A 152 15.33 -13.67 11.75
C LEU A 152 14.89 -12.65 12.81
N SER A 153 14.13 -11.62 12.45
CA SER A 153 13.61 -10.62 13.40
C SER A 153 12.63 -11.26 14.38
N VAL A 154 11.74 -12.12 13.91
CA VAL A 154 10.78 -12.88 14.74
C VAL A 154 11.54 -13.82 15.72
N PHE A 155 12.48 -14.59 15.20
CA PHE A 155 13.31 -15.46 16.02
C PHE A 155 14.07 -14.68 17.11
N THR A 156 14.63 -13.53 16.76
CA THR A 156 15.31 -12.63 17.71
C THR A 156 14.34 -12.15 18.79
N MET A 157 13.12 -11.76 18.45
CA MET A 157 12.11 -11.32 19.42
C MET A 157 11.70 -12.45 20.38
N ILE A 158 11.47 -13.65 19.84
CA ILE A 158 11.11 -14.82 20.66
C ILE A 158 12.26 -15.17 21.60
N THR A 159 13.49 -15.26 21.09
CA THR A 159 14.67 -15.56 21.88
C THR A 159 14.89 -14.54 22.99
N LEU A 160 14.76 -13.24 22.67
CA LEU A 160 14.90 -12.18 23.66
C LEU A 160 13.84 -12.30 24.76
N SER A 161 12.59 -12.57 24.40
CA SER A 161 11.52 -12.72 25.38
C SER A 161 11.76 -13.94 26.30
N LEU A 162 12.18 -15.07 25.73
CA LEU A 162 12.49 -16.28 26.49
C LEU A 162 13.71 -16.15 27.42
N THR A 163 14.69 -15.35 27.02
CA THR A 163 15.93 -15.13 27.83
C THR A 163 15.73 -14.11 28.95
N LEU A 164 14.84 -13.12 28.74
CA LEU A 164 14.59 -12.06 29.74
C LEU A 164 13.40 -12.38 30.66
N THR A 165 12.61 -13.41 30.35
CA THR A 165 11.48 -13.86 31.15
C THR A 165 11.42 -15.38 31.22
N SER A 166 10.53 -15.97 32.04
CA SER A 166 10.29 -17.41 31.97
C SER A 166 9.50 -17.77 30.69
N ALA A 167 9.70 -18.99 30.17
CA ALA A 167 9.05 -19.43 28.94
C ALA A 167 7.51 -19.34 29.01
N SER A 168 6.93 -19.71 30.17
CA SER A 168 5.47 -19.62 30.39
C SER A 168 4.96 -18.17 30.35
N VAL A 169 5.66 -17.24 30.98
CA VAL A 169 5.32 -15.81 30.96
C VAL A 169 5.46 -15.25 29.55
N SER A 170 6.55 -15.57 28.85
CA SER A 170 6.80 -15.12 27.49
C SER A 170 5.69 -15.53 26.53
N LEU A 171 5.35 -16.83 26.47
CA LEU A 171 4.31 -17.34 25.57
C LEU A 171 2.93 -16.76 25.91
N MET A 172 2.61 -16.64 27.20
CA MET A 172 1.35 -16.04 27.63
C MET A 172 1.26 -14.58 27.22
N GLU A 173 2.28 -13.78 27.44
CA GLU A 173 2.28 -12.34 27.11
C GLU A 173 2.26 -12.10 25.57
N LEU A 174 3.02 -12.87 24.79
CA LEU A 174 3.01 -12.78 23.33
C LEU A 174 1.70 -13.23 22.69
N SER A 175 0.87 -14.01 23.41
CA SER A 175 -0.46 -14.42 22.97
C SER A 175 -1.58 -13.46 23.40
N LYS A 176 -1.34 -12.58 24.38
CA LYS A 176 -2.31 -11.57 24.82
C LYS A 176 -2.55 -10.52 23.74
N PRO A 177 -3.76 -9.89 23.75
CA PRO A 177 -4.00 -8.72 22.93
C PRO A 177 -2.99 -7.60 23.19
N PHE A 178 -2.55 -6.91 22.14
CA PHE A 178 -1.65 -5.74 22.23
C PHE A 178 -2.18 -4.66 23.19
N THR A 179 -3.51 -4.58 23.32
CA THR A 179 -4.20 -3.63 24.22
C THR A 179 -4.08 -3.99 25.70
N SER A 180 -3.71 -5.23 26.03
CA SER A 180 -3.67 -5.75 27.39
C SER A 180 -2.33 -6.40 27.79
N THR A 181 -1.31 -6.38 26.90
CA THR A 181 0.01 -6.88 27.26
C THR A 181 0.71 -5.98 28.26
N THR A 182 1.39 -6.58 29.22
CA THR A 182 2.21 -5.89 30.23
C THR A 182 3.70 -6.16 30.07
N LEU A 183 4.06 -7.03 29.10
CA LEU A 183 5.46 -7.39 28.86
C LEU A 183 6.22 -6.18 28.32
N THR A 184 7.30 -5.85 28.99
CA THR A 184 8.22 -4.79 28.57
C THR A 184 9.66 -5.32 28.64
N LEU A 185 10.32 -5.41 27.50
CA LEU A 185 11.66 -5.93 27.36
C LEU A 185 12.67 -4.78 27.24
N ASN A 186 13.70 -4.79 28.09
CA ASN A 186 14.86 -3.90 27.94
C ASN A 186 15.81 -4.52 26.91
N VAL A 187 15.86 -3.93 25.72
CA VAL A 187 16.62 -4.48 24.59
C VAL A 187 18.08 -4.03 24.66
N PRO A 188 19.03 -4.96 24.69
CA PRO A 188 20.44 -4.62 24.51
C PRO A 188 20.67 -3.97 23.15
N THR A 189 21.40 -2.86 23.12
CA THR A 189 21.64 -2.08 21.88
C THR A 189 22.13 -2.93 20.69
N PRO A 190 23.04 -3.90 20.84
CA PRO A 190 23.51 -4.73 19.74
C PRO A 190 22.45 -5.64 19.12
N VAL A 191 21.33 -5.90 19.81
CA VAL A 191 20.24 -6.76 19.32
C VAL A 191 19.24 -5.98 18.48
N ILE A 192 19.17 -4.66 18.63
CA ILE A 192 18.20 -3.81 17.91
C ILE A 192 18.27 -3.98 16.39
N PRO A 193 19.44 -3.99 15.72
CA PRO A 193 19.51 -4.20 14.28
C PRO A 193 18.87 -5.52 13.83
N LEU A 194 19.05 -6.61 14.56
CA LEU A 194 18.45 -7.91 14.25
C LEU A 194 16.93 -7.89 14.39
N LEU A 195 16.42 -7.20 15.43
CA LEU A 195 14.98 -7.05 15.65
C LEU A 195 14.29 -6.27 14.52
N VAL A 196 14.95 -5.25 13.96
CA VAL A 196 14.32 -4.36 12.97
C VAL A 196 14.59 -4.77 11.53
N LEU A 197 15.58 -5.64 11.28
CA LEU A 197 16.08 -5.99 9.95
C LEU A 197 14.98 -6.44 8.98
N GLY A 198 14.14 -7.39 9.42
CA GLY A 198 13.07 -7.94 8.59
C GLY A 198 11.97 -6.91 8.28
N PHE A 199 11.67 -6.05 9.24
CA PHE A 199 10.69 -4.98 9.04
C PHE A 199 11.21 -3.92 8.07
N LEU A 200 12.53 -3.59 8.11
CA LEU A 200 13.18 -2.70 7.15
C LEU A 200 13.19 -3.30 5.74
N ALA A 201 13.48 -4.60 5.63
CA ALA A 201 13.46 -5.32 4.36
C ALA A 201 12.04 -5.33 3.76
N LYS A 202 11.02 -5.62 4.58
CA LYS A 202 9.61 -5.59 4.15
C LYS A 202 9.17 -4.21 3.71
N ALA A 203 9.57 -3.16 4.44
CA ALA A 203 9.34 -1.77 4.07
C ALA A 203 10.14 -1.31 2.83
N ALA A 204 11.01 -2.16 2.30
CA ALA A 204 11.90 -1.87 1.18
C ALA A 204 12.73 -0.58 1.39
N LEU A 205 13.22 -0.38 2.62
CA LEU A 205 14.14 0.71 2.93
C LEU A 205 15.57 0.37 2.50
N ILE A 206 16.34 1.39 2.12
CA ILE A 206 17.78 1.24 1.84
C ILE A 206 18.50 0.75 3.13
N PRO A 207 19.35 -0.27 3.02
CA PRO A 207 19.86 -0.95 1.81
C PRO A 207 19.02 -2.17 1.35
N LEU A 208 17.95 -2.56 2.03
CA LEU A 208 17.22 -3.81 1.81
C LEU A 208 16.08 -3.71 0.76
N HIS A 209 16.13 -2.72 -0.13
CA HIS A 209 15.08 -2.37 -1.10
C HIS A 209 15.10 -3.15 -2.42
N PHE A 210 16.21 -3.80 -2.75
CA PHE A 210 16.53 -4.29 -4.10
C PHE A 210 15.59 -5.40 -4.61
N TRP A 211 14.91 -6.12 -3.73
CA TRP A 211 13.94 -7.14 -4.13
C TRP A 211 12.66 -6.56 -4.75
N LEU A 212 12.28 -5.34 -4.34
CA LEU A 212 10.95 -4.77 -4.63
C LEU A 212 10.72 -4.52 -6.13
N PRO A 213 11.64 -3.86 -6.89
CA PRO A 213 11.41 -3.59 -8.31
C PRO A 213 11.28 -4.86 -9.15
N SER A 214 12.10 -5.88 -8.88
CA SER A 214 12.04 -7.16 -9.59
C SER A 214 10.76 -7.93 -9.26
N ALA A 215 10.37 -8.00 -7.99
CA ALA A 215 9.14 -8.66 -7.55
C ALA A 215 7.89 -8.06 -8.22
N HIS A 216 7.79 -6.73 -8.27
CA HIS A 216 6.65 -6.05 -8.91
C HIS A 216 6.61 -6.20 -10.43
N THR A 217 7.77 -6.27 -11.06
CA THR A 217 7.84 -6.47 -12.51
C THR A 217 7.40 -7.89 -12.91
N ALA A 218 7.75 -8.88 -12.08
CA ALA A 218 7.40 -10.27 -12.30
C ALA A 218 5.95 -10.58 -11.94
N ALA A 219 5.45 -10.10 -10.81
CA ALA A 219 4.12 -10.45 -10.30
C ALA A 219 2.98 -10.01 -11.23
N PRO A 220 1.85 -10.77 -11.30
CA PRO A 220 0.62 -10.34 -11.95
C PRO A 220 0.15 -8.98 -11.41
N ALA A 221 -0.50 -8.15 -12.22
CA ALA A 221 -0.85 -6.79 -11.82
C ALA A 221 -1.70 -6.70 -10.54
N PRO A 222 -2.75 -7.54 -10.32
CA PRO A 222 -3.47 -7.53 -9.05
C PRO A 222 -2.58 -7.92 -7.86
N ALA A 223 -1.64 -8.85 -8.04
CA ALA A 223 -0.66 -9.18 -7.01
C ALA A 223 0.30 -8.01 -6.73
N SER A 224 0.77 -7.33 -7.78
CA SER A 224 1.61 -6.12 -7.64
C SER A 224 0.88 -4.99 -6.92
N ALA A 225 -0.42 -4.82 -7.17
CA ALA A 225 -1.25 -3.83 -6.47
C ALA A 225 -1.30 -4.11 -4.95
N VAL A 226 -1.47 -5.37 -4.56
CA VAL A 226 -1.47 -5.80 -3.15
C VAL A 226 -0.08 -5.74 -2.53
N LEU A 227 0.93 -6.27 -3.22
CA LEU A 227 2.33 -6.25 -2.77
C LEU A 227 2.82 -4.82 -2.51
N SER A 228 2.52 -3.89 -3.39
CA SER A 228 2.92 -2.49 -3.18
C SER A 228 2.03 -1.79 -2.17
N GLY A 229 0.72 -1.77 -2.42
CA GLY A 229 -0.21 -0.95 -1.64
C GLY A 229 -0.31 -1.36 -0.17
N LEU A 230 -0.35 -2.67 0.09
CA LEU A 230 -0.64 -3.19 1.41
C LEU A 230 0.59 -3.81 2.09
N THR A 231 1.38 -4.66 1.36
CA THR A 231 2.41 -5.45 2.06
C THR A 231 3.67 -4.68 2.39
N VAL A 232 4.11 -3.72 1.59
CA VAL A 232 5.28 -2.88 1.92
C VAL A 232 5.08 -2.14 3.24
N SER A 233 3.89 -1.62 3.47
CA SER A 233 3.55 -0.90 4.70
C SER A 233 3.45 -1.81 5.95
N LEU A 234 3.35 -3.15 5.79
CA LEU A 234 3.45 -4.10 6.91
C LEU A 234 4.75 -3.93 7.69
N GLY A 235 5.85 -3.57 7.03
CA GLY A 235 7.12 -3.30 7.71
C GLY A 235 6.97 -2.25 8.81
N PHE A 236 6.32 -1.14 8.51
CA PHE A 236 6.09 -0.07 9.50
C PHE A 236 5.03 -0.43 10.54
N TYR A 237 3.99 -1.16 10.13
CA TYR A 237 2.99 -1.67 11.07
C TYR A 237 3.61 -2.66 12.06
N GLY A 238 4.46 -3.58 11.58
CA GLY A 238 5.18 -4.53 12.43
C GLY A 238 6.13 -3.83 13.41
N LEU A 239 6.87 -2.81 12.97
CA LEU A 239 7.67 -1.96 13.84
C LEU A 239 6.82 -1.27 14.92
N TYR A 240 5.67 -0.72 14.53
CA TYR A 240 4.73 -0.12 15.48
C TYR A 240 4.27 -1.14 16.54
N ARG A 241 3.94 -2.37 16.13
CA ARG A 241 3.54 -3.46 17.05
C ARG A 241 4.70 -3.93 17.92
N LEU A 242 5.91 -3.98 17.37
CA LEU A 242 7.10 -4.36 18.13
C LEU A 242 7.36 -3.39 19.29
N LEU A 243 7.14 -2.08 19.08
CA LEU A 243 7.31 -1.07 20.14
C LEU A 243 6.40 -1.27 21.35
N THR A 244 5.29 -2.02 21.22
CA THR A 244 4.43 -2.37 22.36
C THR A 244 5.18 -3.19 23.42
N TYR A 245 6.17 -3.98 23.00
CA TYR A 245 6.93 -4.87 23.88
C TYR A 245 8.31 -4.34 24.28
N LEU A 246 8.79 -3.26 23.64
CA LEU A 246 10.17 -2.83 23.78
C LEU A 246 10.30 -1.52 24.54
N ARG A 247 11.24 -1.46 25.49
CA ARG A 247 11.84 -0.23 26.00
C ARG A 247 13.15 0.05 25.27
N LEU A 248 13.19 1.18 24.58
CA LEU A 248 14.35 1.61 23.81
C LEU A 248 15.06 2.76 24.53
N ASN A 249 16.23 2.48 25.09
CA ASN A 249 17.03 3.48 25.81
C ASN A 249 17.64 4.55 24.88
N TYR A 250 17.68 4.28 23.56
CA TYR A 250 18.32 5.13 22.55
C TYR A 250 17.33 5.52 21.43
N ALA A 251 16.10 5.86 21.81
CA ALA A 251 15.03 6.17 20.85
C ALA A 251 15.45 7.28 19.85
N THR A 252 16.15 8.31 20.28
CA THR A 252 16.63 9.39 19.42
C THR A 252 17.63 8.90 18.36
N HIS A 253 18.59 8.04 18.72
CA HIS A 253 19.55 7.49 17.75
C HIS A 253 18.87 6.60 16.72
N ILE A 254 17.89 5.79 17.17
CA ILE A 254 17.09 4.95 16.29
C ILE A 254 16.22 5.81 15.36
N ALA A 255 15.65 6.90 15.86
CA ALA A 255 14.90 7.85 15.05
C ALA A 255 15.78 8.50 13.98
N TRP A 256 17.00 8.91 14.32
CA TRP A 256 17.98 9.41 13.34
C TRP A 256 18.27 8.37 12.26
N PHE A 257 18.45 7.10 12.63
CA PHE A 257 18.62 6.03 11.65
C PHE A 257 17.44 5.97 10.67
N PHE A 258 16.18 6.04 11.16
CA PHE A 258 14.99 6.00 10.31
C PHE A 258 14.83 7.27 9.43
N VAL A 259 15.21 8.44 9.92
CA VAL A 259 15.19 9.68 9.10
C VAL A 259 16.24 9.62 8.00
N VAL A 260 17.47 9.19 8.31
CA VAL A 260 18.55 9.12 7.33
C VAL A 260 18.26 8.05 6.27
N THR A 261 17.90 6.82 6.67
CA THR A 261 17.53 5.75 5.73
C THR A 261 16.27 6.12 4.94
N GLY A 262 15.33 6.84 5.56
CA GLY A 262 14.17 7.42 4.93
C GLY A 262 14.53 8.40 3.82
N ALA A 263 15.36 9.39 4.11
CA ALA A 263 15.83 10.39 3.15
C ALA A 263 16.58 9.73 1.98
N LEU A 264 17.48 8.78 2.26
CA LEU A 264 18.17 8.01 1.23
C LEU A 264 17.20 7.23 0.35
N SER A 265 16.18 6.58 0.95
CA SER A 265 15.16 5.83 0.22
C SER A 265 14.29 6.75 -0.65
N THR A 266 13.91 7.91 -0.14
CA THR A 266 13.16 8.94 -0.88
C THR A 266 13.94 9.41 -2.10
N LEU A 267 15.20 9.79 -1.94
CA LEU A 267 16.06 10.29 -3.02
C LEU A 267 16.34 9.19 -4.06
N TYR A 268 16.86 8.04 -3.61
CA TYR A 268 17.21 6.96 -4.51
C TYR A 268 15.98 6.41 -5.26
N GLY A 269 14.90 6.10 -4.52
CA GLY A 269 13.66 5.61 -5.12
C GLY A 269 13.07 6.62 -6.09
N GLY A 270 13.12 7.90 -5.76
CA GLY A 270 12.66 8.98 -6.61
C GLY A 270 13.44 9.10 -7.92
N PHE A 271 14.76 9.20 -7.85
CA PHE A 271 15.61 9.28 -9.05
C PHE A 271 15.51 8.03 -9.92
N GLN A 272 15.48 6.85 -9.29
CA GLN A 272 15.29 5.61 -10.02
C GLN A 272 13.91 5.54 -10.68
N ALA A 273 12.82 5.96 -10.04
CA ALA A 273 11.51 6.03 -10.65
C ALA A 273 11.48 6.96 -11.88
N LEU A 274 12.12 8.12 -11.77
CA LEU A 274 12.21 9.08 -12.87
C LEU A 274 13.05 8.55 -14.06
N SER A 275 13.99 7.63 -13.85
CA SER A 275 14.78 7.02 -14.91
C SER A 275 14.10 5.83 -15.60
N GLN A 276 13.06 5.23 -14.98
CA GLN A 276 12.43 4.00 -15.51
C GLN A 276 11.62 4.26 -16.78
N ARG A 277 11.61 3.26 -17.66
CA ARG A 277 10.81 3.22 -18.89
C ARG A 277 9.63 2.26 -18.80
N ASP A 278 9.65 1.32 -17.86
CA ASP A 278 8.58 0.37 -17.56
C ASP A 278 7.66 0.96 -16.47
N VAL A 279 6.34 0.93 -16.70
CA VAL A 279 5.34 1.50 -15.79
C VAL A 279 5.35 0.83 -14.42
N LYS A 280 5.43 -0.52 -14.36
CA LYS A 280 5.47 -1.24 -13.07
C LYS A 280 6.77 -0.95 -12.30
N ARG A 281 7.92 -0.85 -13.00
CA ARG A 281 9.20 -0.50 -12.36
C ARG A 281 9.20 0.93 -11.85
N LEU A 282 8.63 1.87 -12.61
CA LEU A 282 8.45 3.25 -12.15
C LEU A 282 7.65 3.28 -10.85
N LEU A 283 6.51 2.57 -10.80
CA LEU A 283 5.68 2.49 -9.60
C LEU A 283 6.38 1.77 -8.45
N ALA A 284 7.19 0.74 -8.71
CA ALA A 284 7.95 0.03 -7.68
C ALA A 284 9.01 0.94 -7.02
N TYR A 285 9.80 1.66 -7.81
CA TYR A 285 10.77 2.61 -7.26
C TYR A 285 10.09 3.79 -6.54
N SER A 286 8.94 4.25 -7.03
CA SER A 286 8.16 5.26 -6.29
C SER A 286 7.59 4.72 -4.97
N SER A 287 7.45 3.37 -4.79
CA SER A 287 7.11 2.78 -3.49
C SER A 287 8.29 2.88 -2.51
N ILE A 288 9.53 2.67 -2.99
CA ILE A 288 10.74 2.89 -2.17
C ILE A 288 10.81 4.35 -1.68
N ALA A 289 10.52 5.30 -2.56
CA ALA A 289 10.48 6.72 -2.17
C ALA A 289 9.40 6.99 -1.11
N THR A 290 8.21 6.40 -1.25
CA THR A 290 7.14 6.57 -0.26
C THR A 290 7.46 5.85 1.06
N SER A 291 8.14 4.71 1.02
CA SER A 291 8.66 4.05 2.23
C SER A 291 9.60 4.96 3.00
N GLY A 292 10.43 5.74 2.31
CA GLY A 292 11.26 6.76 2.94
C GLY A 292 10.43 7.81 3.69
N PHE A 293 9.38 8.32 3.05
CA PHE A 293 8.45 9.24 3.70
C PHE A 293 7.78 8.64 4.94
N ILE A 294 7.32 7.36 4.89
CA ILE A 294 6.69 6.69 6.03
C ILE A 294 7.73 6.41 7.14
N SER A 295 8.98 6.08 6.77
CA SER A 295 10.09 5.88 7.71
C SER A 295 10.31 7.10 8.61
N THR A 296 10.32 8.28 8.03
CA THR A 296 10.45 9.54 8.78
C THR A 296 9.24 9.76 9.72
N ARG A 297 8.02 9.34 9.33
CA ARG A 297 6.84 9.39 10.23
C ARG A 297 6.96 8.43 11.39
N PHE A 298 7.48 7.23 11.14
CA PHE A 298 7.77 6.27 12.19
C PHE A 298 8.81 6.82 13.17
N ALA A 299 9.86 7.49 12.70
CA ALA A 299 10.84 8.15 13.53
C ALA A 299 10.22 9.23 14.45
N MET A 300 9.31 10.04 13.93
CA MET A 300 8.59 11.05 14.74
C MET A 300 7.72 10.39 15.82
N TYR A 301 7.03 9.30 15.50
CA TYR A 301 6.27 8.53 16.47
C TYR A 301 7.17 7.91 17.54
N LEU A 302 8.33 7.37 17.16
CA LEU A 302 9.27 6.73 18.06
C LEU A 302 9.80 7.67 19.17
N ILE A 303 10.14 8.91 18.81
CA ILE A 303 10.70 9.89 19.78
C ILE A 303 9.64 10.60 20.61
N ARG A 304 8.44 10.75 20.08
CA ARG A 304 7.30 11.40 20.76
C ARG A 304 5.99 10.71 20.39
N PRO A 305 5.65 9.58 21.04
CA PRO A 305 4.34 8.97 20.88
C PRO A 305 3.23 9.95 21.26
N SER A 306 2.44 10.36 20.27
CA SER A 306 1.32 11.28 20.43
C SER A 306 0.27 11.01 19.36
N THR A 307 -0.95 11.52 19.53
CA THR A 307 -2.01 11.40 18.51
C THR A 307 -1.54 11.93 17.16
N ALA A 308 -0.85 13.07 17.12
CA ALA A 308 -0.36 13.68 15.89
C ALA A 308 0.66 12.81 15.16
N THR A 309 1.64 12.26 15.89
CA THR A 309 2.70 11.42 15.29
C THR A 309 2.18 10.05 14.89
N LEU A 310 1.23 9.47 15.66
CA LEU A 310 0.54 8.23 15.30
C LEU A 310 -0.25 8.38 14.01
N TRP A 311 -1.07 9.43 13.91
CA TRP A 311 -1.83 9.69 12.69
C TRP A 311 -0.93 10.06 11.51
N GLY A 312 0.21 10.73 11.74
CA GLY A 312 1.22 10.94 10.71
C GLY A 312 1.70 9.63 10.08
N LEU A 313 1.92 8.61 10.90
CA LEU A 313 2.31 7.26 10.44
C LEU A 313 1.14 6.55 9.73
N VAL A 314 -0.03 6.47 10.36
CA VAL A 314 -1.21 5.74 9.85
C VAL A 314 -1.68 6.33 8.51
N LEU A 315 -1.73 7.65 8.39
CA LEU A 315 -2.11 8.32 7.15
C LEU A 315 -1.08 8.15 6.03
N GLY A 316 0.21 8.08 6.37
CA GLY A 316 1.25 7.72 5.42
C GLY A 316 1.01 6.32 4.81
N ILE A 317 0.64 5.35 5.64
CA ILE A 317 0.29 3.99 5.23
C ILE A 317 -0.97 3.98 4.36
N LEU A 318 -2.05 4.66 4.78
CA LEU A 318 -3.31 4.72 4.03
C LEU A 318 -3.16 5.43 2.69
N MET A 319 -2.46 6.57 2.66
CA MET A 319 -2.14 7.29 1.43
C MET A 319 -1.42 6.35 0.45
N HIS A 320 -0.38 5.67 0.92
CA HIS A 320 0.38 4.72 0.11
C HIS A 320 -0.53 3.62 -0.46
N ALA A 321 -1.32 2.97 0.38
CA ALA A 321 -2.23 1.91 -0.02
C ALA A 321 -3.23 2.38 -1.09
N ALA A 322 -3.87 3.51 -0.86
CA ALA A 322 -4.95 4.01 -1.70
C ALA A 322 -4.48 4.31 -3.14
N TYR A 323 -3.39 5.08 -3.34
CA TYR A 323 -2.97 5.40 -4.70
C TYR A 323 -2.17 4.27 -5.37
N LYS A 324 -1.44 3.45 -4.60
CA LYS A 324 -0.62 2.37 -5.18
C LYS A 324 -1.47 1.23 -5.72
N THR A 325 -2.48 0.80 -4.99
CA THR A 325 -3.38 -0.24 -5.47
C THR A 325 -4.07 0.17 -6.77
N THR A 326 -4.49 1.42 -6.89
CA THR A 326 -5.08 1.96 -8.11
C THR A 326 -4.08 1.97 -9.26
N LEU A 327 -2.90 2.58 -9.08
CA LEU A 327 -1.93 2.77 -10.17
C LEU A 327 -1.32 1.44 -10.64
N PHE A 328 -1.09 0.46 -9.75
CA PHE A 328 -0.64 -0.86 -10.18
C PHE A 328 -1.73 -1.66 -10.91
N SER A 329 -3.00 -1.53 -10.49
CA SER A 329 -4.12 -2.11 -11.25
C SER A 329 -4.24 -1.46 -12.63
N GLU A 330 -4.07 -0.14 -12.72
CA GLU A 330 -4.06 0.56 -14.00
C GLU A 330 -2.86 0.17 -14.87
N ALA A 331 -1.66 -0.03 -14.29
CA ALA A 331 -0.49 -0.54 -15.02
C ALA A 331 -0.75 -1.92 -15.65
N GLY A 332 -1.53 -2.77 -14.97
CA GLY A 332 -2.01 -4.04 -15.54
C GLY A 332 -2.98 -3.84 -16.69
N LEU A 333 -3.89 -2.87 -16.59
CA LEU A 333 -4.79 -2.53 -17.67
C LEU A 333 -4.03 -1.94 -18.88
N VAL A 334 -3.02 -1.12 -18.65
CA VAL A 334 -2.12 -0.62 -19.70
C VAL A 334 -1.45 -1.79 -20.44
N GLU A 335 -0.93 -2.77 -19.70
CA GLU A 335 -0.33 -3.98 -20.26
C GLU A 335 -1.36 -4.79 -21.08
N THR A 336 -2.59 -4.93 -20.60
CA THR A 336 -3.67 -5.63 -21.30
C THR A 336 -4.04 -4.93 -22.62
N VAL A 337 -4.11 -3.61 -22.61
CA VAL A 337 -4.56 -2.81 -23.77
C VAL A 337 -3.48 -2.69 -24.85
N TYR A 338 -2.23 -2.52 -24.44
CA TYR A 338 -1.13 -2.24 -25.38
C TYR A 338 -0.18 -3.42 -25.59
N GLY A 339 -0.29 -4.51 -24.83
CA GLY A 339 0.68 -5.62 -24.84
C GLY A 339 2.07 -5.21 -24.38
N THR A 340 2.23 -4.03 -23.81
CA THR A 340 3.51 -3.49 -23.34
C THR A 340 3.34 -2.56 -22.16
N ARG A 341 4.43 -2.39 -21.38
CA ARG A 341 4.52 -1.46 -20.24
C ARG A 341 5.47 -0.29 -20.51
N TYR A 342 5.90 -0.12 -21.76
CA TYR A 342 6.88 0.89 -22.16
C TYR A 342 6.23 2.28 -22.21
N ILE A 343 6.47 3.09 -21.16
CA ILE A 343 5.79 4.37 -20.93
C ILE A 343 5.95 5.38 -22.08
N HIS A 344 7.11 5.40 -22.73
CA HIS A 344 7.36 6.36 -23.81
C HIS A 344 6.70 5.97 -25.14
N GLY A 345 6.30 4.70 -25.29
CA GLY A 345 5.59 4.21 -26.48
C GLY A 345 4.08 4.37 -26.42
N ILE A 346 3.54 4.64 -25.22
CA ILE A 346 2.09 4.71 -24.98
C ILE A 346 1.68 6.18 -24.87
N ARG A 347 0.60 6.54 -25.60
CA ARG A 347 -0.02 7.85 -25.57
C ARG A 347 -1.52 7.70 -25.73
N GLY A 348 -2.29 8.66 -25.20
CA GLY A 348 -3.73 8.69 -25.40
C GLY A 348 -4.50 7.57 -24.71
N PHE A 349 -3.94 6.97 -23.65
CA PHE A 349 -4.59 5.92 -22.87
C PHE A 349 -6.01 6.28 -22.44
N ILE A 350 -6.26 7.57 -22.17
CA ILE A 350 -7.58 8.07 -21.80
C ILE A 350 -8.65 7.82 -22.87
N ALA A 351 -8.29 7.81 -24.15
CA ALA A 351 -9.26 7.55 -25.23
C ALA A 351 -9.71 6.07 -25.26
N VAL A 352 -8.79 5.16 -24.89
CA VAL A 352 -9.06 3.72 -24.90
C VAL A 352 -9.67 3.22 -23.58
N ALA A 353 -9.29 3.83 -22.47
CA ALA A 353 -9.69 3.45 -21.10
C ALA A 353 -10.13 4.67 -20.26
N PRO A 354 -11.20 5.40 -20.67
CA PRO A 354 -11.59 6.68 -20.05
C PRO A 354 -11.99 6.53 -18.58
N ILE A 355 -12.66 5.45 -18.23
CA ILE A 355 -13.19 5.23 -16.88
C ILE A 355 -12.03 5.00 -15.89
N SER A 356 -11.07 4.13 -16.22
CA SER A 356 -9.90 3.88 -15.36
C SER A 356 -8.97 5.09 -15.29
N SER A 357 -8.85 5.85 -16.40
CA SER A 357 -8.00 7.06 -16.42
C SER A 357 -8.46 8.12 -15.41
N ILE A 358 -9.76 8.25 -15.14
CA ILE A 358 -10.27 9.12 -14.06
C ILE A 358 -9.74 8.62 -12.70
N GLY A 359 -9.81 7.31 -12.45
CA GLY A 359 -9.29 6.70 -11.21
C GLY A 359 -7.77 6.87 -11.06
N GLY A 360 -7.03 6.66 -12.14
CA GLY A 360 -5.58 6.86 -12.17
C GLY A 360 -5.19 8.31 -11.88
N ILE A 361 -5.83 9.28 -12.55
CA ILE A 361 -5.60 10.71 -12.32
C ILE A 361 -5.94 11.12 -10.88
N ALA A 362 -7.05 10.62 -10.32
CA ALA A 362 -7.39 10.84 -8.92
C ALA A 362 -6.28 10.34 -7.97
N SER A 363 -5.66 9.20 -8.30
CA SER A 363 -4.54 8.65 -7.57
C SER A 363 -3.24 9.44 -7.74
N LEU A 364 -2.99 10.00 -8.92
CA LEU A 364 -1.89 10.95 -9.12
C LEU A 364 -2.08 12.23 -8.32
N PHE A 365 -3.31 12.74 -8.20
CA PHE A 365 -3.62 13.88 -7.32
C PHE A 365 -3.30 13.56 -5.85
N THR A 366 -3.60 12.34 -5.41
CA THR A 366 -3.21 11.85 -4.09
C THR A 366 -1.69 11.80 -3.93
N MET A 367 -0.98 11.30 -4.92
CA MET A 367 0.47 11.22 -4.92
C MET A 367 1.12 12.61 -4.85
N ILE A 368 0.59 13.61 -5.57
CA ILE A 368 1.03 15.00 -5.51
C ILE A 368 0.66 15.64 -4.17
N GLY A 369 -0.51 15.30 -3.63
CA GLY A 369 -1.08 15.93 -2.44
C GLY A 369 -1.99 17.10 -2.79
N VAL A 370 -2.84 16.94 -3.80
CA VAL A 370 -3.87 17.92 -4.15
C VAL A 370 -4.91 18.00 -3.03
N PRO A 371 -5.33 19.22 -2.62
CA PRO A 371 -6.37 19.40 -1.61
C PRO A 371 -7.63 18.57 -1.88
N GLY A 372 -8.20 18.01 -0.82
CA GLY A 372 -9.34 17.08 -0.88
C GLY A 372 -8.95 15.61 -0.98
N THR A 373 -7.69 15.28 -1.24
CA THR A 373 -7.20 13.90 -1.25
C THR A 373 -6.58 13.49 0.07
N ILE A 374 -6.58 12.18 0.36
CA ILE A 374 -5.85 11.65 1.53
C ILE A 374 -4.35 11.99 1.48
N GLY A 375 -3.77 12.14 0.29
CA GLY A 375 -2.36 12.54 0.12
C GLY A 375 -2.06 13.93 0.67
N PHE A 376 -2.98 14.89 0.47
CA PHE A 376 -2.87 16.21 1.05
C PHE A 376 -2.90 16.14 2.57
N VAL A 377 -3.89 15.44 3.12
CA VAL A 377 -4.07 15.30 4.57
C VAL A 377 -2.85 14.62 5.20
N ALA A 378 -2.36 13.53 4.62
CA ALA A 378 -1.20 12.80 5.11
C ALA A 378 0.06 13.69 5.15
N LYS A 379 0.27 14.53 4.15
CA LYS A 379 1.42 15.47 4.08
C LYS A 379 1.30 16.59 5.10
N ILE A 380 0.11 17.16 5.28
CA ILE A 380 -0.12 18.20 6.30
C ILE A 380 0.08 17.65 7.71
N VAL A 381 -0.51 16.50 8.02
CA VAL A 381 -0.34 15.85 9.33
C VAL A 381 1.11 15.42 9.54
N ALA A 382 1.83 15.04 8.47
CA ALA A 382 3.25 14.76 8.53
C ALA A 382 4.07 16.01 8.96
N ILE A 383 3.81 17.15 8.35
CA ILE A 383 4.46 18.43 8.73
C ILE A 383 4.09 18.78 10.18
N TYR A 384 2.82 18.68 10.56
CA TYR A 384 2.37 18.95 11.93
C TYR A 384 3.03 18.03 12.96
N SER A 385 3.21 16.74 12.64
CA SER A 385 3.92 15.80 13.50
C SER A 385 5.37 16.18 13.77
N VAL A 386 6.06 16.77 12.78
CA VAL A 386 7.42 17.30 12.94
C VAL A 386 7.44 18.48 13.90
N PHE A 387 6.53 19.44 13.74
CA PHE A 387 6.43 20.55 14.68
C PHE A 387 6.13 20.10 16.12
N SER A 388 5.35 19.04 16.28
CA SER A 388 5.08 18.49 17.61
C SER A 388 6.32 17.88 18.27
N THR A 389 7.32 17.45 17.50
CA THR A 389 8.57 16.85 17.99
C THR A 389 9.73 17.83 18.11
N TYR A 390 9.56 19.08 17.65
CA TYR A 390 10.63 20.09 17.58
C TYR A 390 11.34 20.32 18.92
N ASN A 391 10.62 20.34 20.04
CA ASN A 391 11.18 20.54 21.38
C ASN A 391 11.95 19.33 21.93
N VAL A 392 11.89 18.16 21.27
CA VAL A 392 12.62 16.94 21.67
C VAL A 392 14.01 16.91 21.05
N ASP A 393 14.08 17.14 19.72
CA ASP A 393 15.33 17.21 18.95
C ASP A 393 15.11 18.11 17.75
N VAL A 394 15.65 19.34 17.81
CA VAL A 394 15.51 20.37 16.76
C VAL A 394 16.15 19.93 15.44
N ALA A 395 17.34 19.31 15.52
CA ALA A 395 18.07 18.89 14.33
C ALA A 395 17.37 17.76 13.61
N LEU A 396 16.84 16.79 14.35
CA LEU A 396 16.03 15.69 13.81
C LEU A 396 14.74 16.21 13.17
N ALA A 397 14.07 17.17 13.81
CA ALA A 397 12.85 17.79 13.28
C ALA A 397 13.12 18.52 11.95
N ILE A 398 14.23 19.27 11.88
CA ILE A 398 14.64 19.96 10.64
C ILE A 398 14.97 18.93 9.53
N ALA A 399 15.72 17.86 9.84
CA ALA A 399 16.06 16.83 8.89
C ALA A 399 14.79 16.11 8.37
N ALA A 400 13.84 15.82 9.26
CA ALA A 400 12.55 15.26 8.91
C ALA A 400 11.71 16.19 8.00
N LEU A 401 11.70 17.49 8.27
CA LEU A 401 11.00 18.47 7.44
C LEU A 401 11.62 18.56 6.04
N ILE A 402 12.95 18.57 5.95
CA ILE A 402 13.66 18.56 4.67
C ILE A 402 13.30 17.31 3.87
N GLU A 403 13.27 16.14 4.50
CA GLU A 403 12.87 14.87 3.83
C GLU A 403 11.44 14.95 3.28
N ILE A 404 10.49 15.50 4.06
CA ILE A 404 9.10 15.67 3.61
C ILE A 404 9.04 16.55 2.37
N LEU A 405 9.75 17.69 2.38
CA LEU A 405 9.75 18.63 1.25
C LEU A 405 10.36 17.97 -0.01
N ILE A 406 11.44 17.21 0.15
CA ILE A 406 12.04 16.42 -0.93
C ILE A 406 11.03 15.40 -1.46
N TYR A 407 10.34 14.67 -0.59
CA TYR A 407 9.32 13.69 -1.00
C TYR A 407 8.17 14.35 -1.76
N ILE A 408 7.69 15.52 -1.33
CA ILE A 408 6.63 16.28 -2.02
C ILE A 408 7.05 16.58 -3.46
N ILE A 409 8.26 17.10 -3.66
CA ILE A 409 8.81 17.44 -4.98
C ILE A 409 8.94 16.17 -5.84
N ILE A 410 9.57 15.11 -5.32
CA ILE A 410 9.81 13.87 -6.02
C ILE A 410 8.47 13.21 -6.42
N SER A 411 7.50 13.16 -5.52
CA SER A 411 6.19 12.56 -5.80
C SER A 411 5.45 13.33 -6.91
N ALA A 412 5.57 14.65 -6.95
CA ALA A 412 5.00 15.47 -8.03
C ALA A 412 5.68 15.19 -9.38
N LEU A 413 7.01 15.12 -9.41
CA LEU A 413 7.76 14.82 -10.64
C LEU A 413 7.41 13.43 -11.20
N ILE A 414 7.30 12.42 -10.33
CA ILE A 414 6.91 11.06 -10.75
C ILE A 414 5.47 11.05 -11.30
N ALA A 415 4.54 11.76 -10.64
CA ALA A 415 3.17 11.88 -11.12
C ALA A 415 3.10 12.57 -12.49
N LEU A 416 3.86 13.66 -12.70
CA LEU A 416 3.97 14.33 -13.99
C LEU A 416 4.51 13.39 -15.08
N LYS A 417 5.50 12.56 -14.76
CA LYS A 417 5.99 11.53 -15.70
C LYS A 417 4.91 10.51 -16.04
N TYR A 418 4.13 10.05 -15.06
CA TYR A 418 3.06 9.08 -15.28
C TYR A 418 1.91 9.66 -16.13
N VAL A 419 1.60 10.95 -15.97
CA VAL A 419 0.56 11.67 -16.73
C VAL A 419 0.77 11.56 -18.25
N HIS A 420 2.00 11.40 -18.73
CA HIS A 420 2.28 11.20 -20.16
C HIS A 420 1.59 9.99 -20.78
N LEU A 421 1.14 9.01 -20.01
CA LEU A 421 0.35 7.87 -20.51
C LEU A 421 -1.02 8.33 -21.05
N TYR A 422 -1.64 9.30 -20.39
CA TYR A 422 -3.02 9.71 -20.71
C TYR A 422 -3.10 10.64 -21.92
N TYR A 423 -2.08 11.49 -22.11
CA TYR A 423 -2.10 12.56 -23.10
C TYR A 423 -1.07 12.36 -24.20
N GLY A 424 -1.37 12.88 -25.39
CA GLY A 424 -0.45 12.98 -26.52
C GLY A 424 -1.15 12.82 -27.84
N GLU A 425 -0.99 13.81 -28.74
CA GLU A 425 -1.59 13.84 -30.08
C GLU A 425 -0.74 13.13 -31.13
N LYS A 426 0.54 12.87 -30.86
CA LYS A 426 1.45 12.36 -31.89
C LYS A 426 1.72 10.88 -31.68
N VAL A 427 1.22 10.11 -32.65
CA VAL A 427 1.63 8.76 -33.02
C VAL A 427 2.12 7.96 -31.82
N ALA A 428 1.18 7.27 -31.15
CA ALA A 428 1.54 6.18 -30.27
C ALA A 428 2.47 5.26 -31.09
N ILE A 429 3.72 5.10 -30.63
CA ILE A 429 4.68 4.18 -31.28
C ILE A 429 4.09 2.77 -31.23
N VAL A 430 3.28 2.50 -30.20
CA VAL A 430 2.56 1.26 -30.00
C VAL A 430 1.06 1.52 -30.13
N LYS A 431 0.42 0.89 -31.12
CA LYS A 431 -1.03 0.91 -31.26
C LYS A 431 -1.68 0.01 -30.20
N PRO A 432 -2.87 0.37 -29.68
CA PRO A 432 -3.58 -0.50 -28.75
C PRO A 432 -3.98 -1.80 -29.47
N VAL A 433 -3.76 -2.92 -28.79
CA VAL A 433 -4.21 -4.25 -29.25
C VAL A 433 -5.72 -4.37 -29.12
N VAL A 434 -6.29 -3.69 -28.12
CA VAL A 434 -7.73 -3.63 -27.84
C VAL A 434 -8.20 -2.19 -27.99
N LEU A 435 -9.13 -1.93 -28.89
CA LEU A 435 -9.64 -0.59 -29.19
C LEU A 435 -10.42 0.05 -28.04
N ARG A 436 -10.99 -0.77 -27.14
CA ARG A 436 -11.73 -0.31 -25.96
C ARG A 436 -11.50 -1.26 -24.79
N ALA A 437 -10.95 -0.74 -23.70
CA ALA A 437 -10.66 -1.52 -22.52
C ALA A 437 -11.94 -2.10 -21.87
N PRO A 438 -11.93 -3.36 -21.39
CA PRO A 438 -13.06 -3.97 -20.72
C PRO A 438 -13.53 -3.18 -19.50
N THR A 439 -14.84 -2.89 -19.40
CA THR A 439 -15.41 -2.12 -18.28
C THR A 439 -15.20 -2.79 -16.93
N GLY A 440 -15.18 -4.14 -16.90
CA GLY A 440 -14.93 -4.91 -15.70
C GLY A 440 -13.54 -4.69 -15.09
N LEU A 441 -12.53 -4.34 -15.91
CA LEU A 441 -11.22 -3.92 -15.42
C LEU A 441 -11.19 -2.44 -15.02
N GLN A 442 -11.93 -1.59 -15.74
CA GLN A 442 -11.90 -0.15 -15.52
C GLN A 442 -12.67 0.29 -14.25
N ALA A 443 -13.83 -0.34 -13.96
CA ALA A 443 -14.69 0.08 -12.85
C ALA A 443 -14.03 -0.05 -11.47
N PRO A 444 -13.35 -1.16 -11.12
CA PRO A 444 -12.62 -1.25 -9.85
C PRO A 444 -11.53 -0.17 -9.73
N ILE A 445 -10.80 0.14 -10.82
CA ILE A 445 -9.76 1.17 -10.82
C ILE A 445 -10.36 2.56 -10.57
N LEU A 446 -11.51 2.87 -11.19
CA LEU A 446 -12.23 4.12 -10.94
C LEU A 446 -12.59 4.26 -9.46
N ILE A 447 -13.23 3.24 -8.88
CA ILE A 447 -13.70 3.28 -7.49
C ILE A 447 -12.51 3.36 -6.53
N LEU A 448 -11.43 2.60 -6.75
CA LEU A 448 -10.18 2.71 -6.00
C LEU A 448 -9.60 4.13 -6.09
N GLY A 449 -9.58 4.73 -7.27
CA GLY A 449 -9.10 6.09 -7.45
C GLY A 449 -9.95 7.13 -6.73
N LEU A 450 -11.27 7.03 -6.83
CA LEU A 450 -12.19 7.95 -6.14
C LEU A 450 -12.19 7.77 -4.62
N SER A 451 -11.91 6.57 -4.11
CA SER A 451 -11.79 6.34 -2.67
C SER A 451 -10.68 7.19 -2.00
N ASN A 452 -9.70 7.66 -2.77
CA ASN A 452 -8.68 8.59 -2.28
C ASN A 452 -9.26 9.91 -1.74
N PHE A 453 -10.42 10.33 -2.23
CA PHE A 453 -11.15 11.49 -1.68
C PHE A 453 -11.97 11.11 -0.47
N VAL A 454 -12.57 9.91 -0.46
CA VAL A 454 -13.39 9.43 0.65
C VAL A 454 -12.53 9.22 1.91
N TYR A 455 -11.35 8.64 1.75
CA TYR A 455 -10.42 8.44 2.89
C TYR A 455 -9.98 9.74 3.56
N SER A 456 -10.04 10.89 2.88
CA SER A 456 -9.75 12.18 3.50
C SER A 456 -10.78 12.56 4.58
N PHE A 457 -12.02 12.08 4.47
CA PHE A 457 -13.09 12.33 5.44
C PHE A 457 -13.04 11.39 6.66
N THR A 458 -12.33 10.26 6.60
CA THR A 458 -12.23 9.32 7.74
C THR A 458 -11.58 9.94 8.98
N LEU A 459 -10.87 11.04 8.80
CA LEU A 459 -10.25 11.80 9.89
C LEU A 459 -11.24 12.64 10.71
N LEU A 460 -12.45 12.89 10.22
CA LEU A 460 -13.47 13.66 10.98
C LEU A 460 -13.81 13.03 12.33
N GLY A 461 -13.61 11.71 12.48
CA GLY A 461 -13.81 10.99 13.72
C GLY A 461 -12.63 10.97 14.69
N THR A 462 -11.46 11.53 14.35
CA THR A 462 -10.21 11.31 15.10
C THR A 462 -9.89 12.37 16.15
N GLY A 463 -10.75 13.35 16.36
CA GLY A 463 -10.55 14.42 17.37
C GLY A 463 -9.52 15.50 16.98
N ILE A 464 -9.01 15.49 15.73
CA ILE A 464 -8.10 16.52 15.20
C ILE A 464 -8.91 17.67 14.58
N TYR A 465 -10.00 18.06 15.23
CA TYR A 465 -10.96 19.04 14.69
C TYR A 465 -10.33 20.42 14.36
N GLU A 466 -9.33 20.82 15.08
CA GLU A 466 -8.67 22.12 14.86
C GLU A 466 -7.90 22.20 13.52
N LEU A 467 -7.48 21.06 12.98
CA LEU A 467 -6.81 20.97 11.68
C LEU A 467 -7.80 20.95 10.48
N TRP A 468 -9.10 20.73 10.73
CA TRP A 468 -10.08 20.50 9.67
C TRP A 468 -10.64 21.76 9.05
N LEU A 469 -10.82 22.83 9.83
CA LEU A 469 -11.40 24.07 9.34
C LEU A 469 -10.60 24.63 8.14
N PRO A 470 -9.26 24.66 8.18
CA PRO A 470 -8.44 25.05 7.01
C PRO A 470 -8.51 24.04 5.85
N LEU A 471 -8.82 22.77 6.12
CA LEU A 471 -8.87 21.70 5.10
C LEU A 471 -10.20 21.65 4.34
N LEU A 472 -11.28 22.21 4.90
CA LEU A 472 -12.59 22.28 4.24
C LEU A 472 -12.61 23.34 3.13
N VAL A 473 -11.81 24.40 3.23
CA VAL A 473 -11.74 25.49 2.24
C VAL A 473 -11.24 25.01 0.86
N PRO A 474 -10.23 24.10 0.75
CA PRO A 474 -9.77 23.61 -0.54
C PRO A 474 -10.70 22.62 -1.24
N ILE A 475 -11.69 22.01 -0.55
CA ILE A 475 -12.60 21.03 -1.17
C ILE A 475 -13.38 21.63 -2.35
N PRO A 476 -14.01 22.80 -2.24
CA PRO A 476 -14.65 23.45 -3.38
C PRO A 476 -13.67 23.75 -4.53
N LEU A 477 -12.45 24.17 -4.21
CA LEU A 477 -11.40 24.42 -5.20
C LEU A 477 -10.97 23.13 -5.93
N ALA A 478 -10.82 22.03 -5.20
CA ALA A 478 -10.54 20.72 -5.79
C ALA A 478 -11.70 20.22 -6.67
N MET A 479 -12.95 20.48 -6.28
CA MET A 479 -14.13 20.15 -7.09
C MET A 479 -14.22 21.02 -8.35
N VAL A 480 -13.92 22.32 -8.26
CA VAL A 480 -13.84 23.22 -9.41
C VAL A 480 -12.72 22.78 -10.36
N PHE A 481 -11.56 22.44 -9.81
CA PHE A 481 -10.43 21.94 -10.60
C PHE A 481 -10.78 20.61 -11.30
N LEU A 482 -11.43 19.67 -10.60
CA LEU A 482 -11.96 18.42 -11.16
C LEU A 482 -13.00 18.67 -12.24
N TYR A 483 -13.88 19.66 -12.05
CA TYR A 483 -14.86 20.06 -13.06
C TYR A 483 -14.19 20.63 -14.31
N ILE A 484 -13.22 21.54 -14.15
CA ILE A 484 -12.44 22.12 -15.26
C ILE A 484 -11.70 21.01 -16.02
N LEU A 485 -11.10 20.08 -15.27
CA LEU A 485 -10.42 18.92 -15.83
C LEU A 485 -11.39 18.03 -16.62
N ALA A 486 -12.54 17.69 -16.04
CA ALA A 486 -13.59 16.91 -16.70
C ALA A 486 -14.14 17.60 -17.96
N ALA A 487 -14.34 18.92 -17.92
CA ALA A 487 -14.76 19.71 -19.07
C ALA A 487 -13.69 19.74 -20.17
N HIS A 488 -12.43 19.85 -19.80
CA HIS A 488 -11.29 19.78 -20.73
C HIS A 488 -11.16 18.37 -21.35
N PHE A 489 -11.41 17.33 -20.55
CA PHE A 489 -11.45 15.94 -20.99
C PHE A 489 -12.56 15.69 -22.03
N LYS A 490 -13.77 16.21 -21.78
CA LYS A 490 -14.89 16.10 -22.72
C LYS A 490 -14.52 16.75 -24.05
N ALA A 491 -13.96 17.96 -24.03
CA ALA A 491 -13.53 18.69 -25.22
C ALA A 491 -12.42 17.94 -26.01
N LEU A 492 -11.47 17.29 -25.30
CA LEU A 492 -10.42 16.46 -25.92
C LEU A 492 -10.99 15.18 -26.53
N THR A 493 -11.90 14.51 -25.82
CA THR A 493 -12.55 13.27 -26.32
C THR A 493 -13.41 13.55 -27.55
N GLU A 494 -14.11 14.66 -27.59
CA GLU A 494 -14.88 15.11 -28.75
C GLU A 494 -13.98 15.47 -29.94
N ARG A 495 -12.84 16.12 -29.71
CA ARG A 495 -11.85 16.41 -30.78
C ARG A 495 -11.21 15.16 -31.36
N VAL A 496 -10.86 14.17 -30.52
CA VAL A 496 -10.29 12.89 -30.96
C VAL A 496 -11.32 12.10 -31.78
N LEU A 497 -12.59 12.04 -31.33
CA LEU A 497 -13.67 11.38 -32.05
C LEU A 497 -13.98 12.05 -33.41
N HIS A 498 -14.02 13.38 -33.45
CA HIS A 498 -14.21 14.12 -34.72
C HIS A 498 -13.05 13.95 -35.70
N HIS A 499 -11.81 13.82 -35.21
CA HIS A 499 -10.65 13.60 -36.06
C HIS A 499 -10.56 12.17 -36.62
N GLU A 500 -11.11 11.18 -35.90
CA GLU A 500 -11.18 9.79 -36.40
C GLU A 500 -12.36 9.57 -37.35
N LEU A 501 -13.51 10.18 -37.05
CA LEU A 501 -14.71 10.09 -37.92
C LEU A 501 -14.63 10.94 -39.22
N GLY A 502 -13.71 11.92 -39.27
CA GLY A 502 -13.48 12.75 -40.45
C GLY A 502 -12.45 12.20 -41.44
N ARG A 503 -11.88 10.98 -41.17
CA ARG A 503 -10.92 10.27 -42.03
C ARG A 503 -11.48 8.97 -42.61
N GLY A 504 -12.78 8.71 -42.52
CA GLY A 504 -13.49 7.61 -43.16
C GLY A 504 -14.17 8.02 -44.50
#